data_59f701105d9e2f4015c30791adaf1c79
#
_entry.id   59f701105d9e2f4015c30791adaf1c79
#
_cell.length_a   1.000
_cell.length_b   1.000
_cell.length_c   1.000
_cell.angle_alpha   90.00
_cell.angle_beta   90.00
_cell.angle_gamma   90.00
#
_symmetry.space_group_name_H-M   'P 1'
#
loop_
_entity.id
_entity.type
_entity.pdbx_description
1 polymer ?
#
loop_
_entity_poly.entity_id
_entity_poly.type
_entity_poly.pdbx_seq_one_letter_code
_entity_poly.pdbx_strand_id
1 'polypeptide(L)'
;MPIGESYVGSAHPIAVQSMTNTSTLQTEASVEQICRIAAAGGDIVRLTAQGRAEAENLRNIVAAVRERGLHTAIVADVHFVAEIASISAQYVDKVRINPGNYRLSGGAFEALIAQCRERGVSLRVGVNHGSLAKRIFDEWGDTPEGMVASAMEFLRICQRERFDDVVVSMKSSNTRVMVHAYRLLVEAMEREAMTYPLHLGVTEAGNGIEGRVKSAVGIGALLADGIGDTIRVSLTEAPENEIPVARKIVDYFASREGEFHVEHPERYSPTAFVRRSCVQTPIIHSELSDDFVVMESTSANPTAELRARLLDTPAEQAVVVKRRYDDSELEDVALKAACDLGVLFLDGLADGIWIDAPALSDEQIKDLELMILQASRVRFSHTEYIACPSCGRTLYDIEQTLAQIKARTSHLRNLKIGIMGCIVNGPGEMADADYGYVGAAAGRITLYKGREVVERNIPQEEALEHLIALIKANGDWIEK
;
A
#
# COMPACT_ATOMS: atom_id res chain seq x y z
N MET A 1 2.64 -18.67 11.80
CA MET A 1 2.10 -17.86 12.91
C MET A 1 0.58 -17.83 12.82
N PRO A 2 -0.16 -18.13 13.86
CA PRO A 2 -1.64 -18.06 13.87
C PRO A 2 -2.13 -16.62 14.03
N ILE A 3 -3.29 -16.33 13.42
CA ILE A 3 -4.11 -15.12 13.66
C ILE A 3 -5.56 -15.60 13.71
N GLY A 4 -6.09 -15.88 14.92
CA GLY A 4 -7.32 -16.65 15.05
C GLY A 4 -7.19 -18.03 14.41
N GLU A 5 -8.09 -18.35 13.47
CA GLU A 5 -8.02 -19.59 12.69
C GLU A 5 -7.25 -19.45 11.36
N SER A 6 -6.82 -18.24 11.01
CA SER A 6 -5.96 -17.98 9.85
C SER A 6 -4.47 -18.16 10.22
N TYR A 7 -3.67 -18.55 9.23
CA TYR A 7 -2.22 -18.70 9.41
C TYR A 7 -1.47 -17.83 8.41
N VAL A 8 -0.36 -17.23 8.85
CA VAL A 8 0.54 -16.44 8.00
C VAL A 8 1.98 -16.90 8.18
N GLY A 9 2.79 -16.71 7.16
CA GLY A 9 4.20 -17.10 7.10
C GLY A 9 4.48 -18.02 5.91
N SER A 10 5.74 -18.20 5.57
CA SER A 10 6.22 -18.87 4.34
C SER A 10 5.70 -20.31 4.13
N ALA A 11 5.23 -21.00 5.17
CA ALA A 11 4.65 -22.34 5.08
C ALA A 11 3.13 -22.33 4.74
N HIS A 12 2.53 -21.17 4.55
CA HIS A 12 1.09 -21.01 4.31
C HIS A 12 0.85 -20.14 3.08
N PRO A 13 -0.33 -20.25 2.43
CA PRO A 13 -0.73 -19.31 1.38
C PRO A 13 -0.76 -17.88 1.88
N ILE A 14 -0.46 -16.93 1.01
CA ILE A 14 -0.51 -15.50 1.34
C ILE A 14 -1.93 -15.11 1.70
N ALA A 15 -2.13 -14.63 2.93
CA ALA A 15 -3.44 -14.25 3.43
C ALA A 15 -3.88 -12.87 2.88
N VAL A 16 -5.16 -12.76 2.52
CA VAL A 16 -5.75 -11.52 1.99
C VAL A 16 -6.54 -10.81 3.08
N GLN A 17 -6.22 -9.54 3.30
CA GLN A 17 -6.88 -8.70 4.28
C GLN A 17 -7.62 -7.55 3.62
N SER A 18 -8.80 -7.17 4.19
CA SER A 18 -9.45 -5.88 3.95
C SER A 18 -9.78 -5.18 5.27
N MET A 19 -10.47 -4.04 5.21
CA MET A 19 -10.80 -3.23 6.37
C MET A 19 -12.19 -2.63 6.23
N THR A 20 -13.00 -2.67 7.30
CA THR A 20 -14.32 -2.02 7.30
C THR A 20 -14.20 -0.50 7.19
N ASN A 21 -15.16 0.11 6.51
CA ASN A 21 -15.35 1.56 6.49
C ASN A 21 -16.57 2.02 7.34
N THR A 22 -17.27 1.08 7.97
CA THR A 22 -18.32 1.35 8.95
C THR A 22 -17.73 1.85 10.26
N SER A 23 -18.52 2.61 11.02
CA SER A 23 -18.16 2.94 12.40
C SER A 23 -18.20 1.69 13.28
N THR A 24 -17.12 1.44 14.03
CA THR A 24 -17.04 0.31 14.96
C THR A 24 -18.06 0.41 16.11
N LEU A 25 -18.71 1.57 16.31
CA LEU A 25 -19.84 1.73 17.24
C LEU A 25 -21.15 1.15 16.68
N GLN A 26 -21.24 0.92 15.37
CA GLN A 26 -22.40 0.36 14.69
C GLN A 26 -22.20 -1.15 14.50
N THR A 27 -22.55 -1.93 15.51
CA THR A 27 -22.31 -3.38 15.56
C THR A 27 -22.86 -4.09 14.32
N GLU A 28 -24.15 -3.96 14.01
CA GLU A 28 -24.77 -4.69 12.90
C GLU A 28 -24.18 -4.31 11.54
N ALA A 29 -24.00 -3.02 11.26
CA ALA A 29 -23.41 -2.56 10.02
C ALA A 29 -21.98 -3.07 9.84
N SER A 30 -21.18 -3.14 10.91
CA SER A 30 -19.82 -3.67 10.90
C SER A 30 -19.82 -5.19 10.66
N VAL A 31 -20.72 -5.92 11.32
CA VAL A 31 -20.88 -7.37 11.13
C VAL A 31 -21.30 -7.71 9.70
N GLU A 32 -22.29 -7.01 9.14
CA GLU A 32 -22.70 -7.18 7.76
C GLU A 32 -21.57 -6.95 6.75
N GLN A 33 -20.77 -5.90 6.99
CA GLN A 33 -19.63 -5.61 6.12
C GLN A 33 -18.53 -6.68 6.26
N ILE A 34 -18.25 -7.17 7.47
CA ILE A 34 -17.34 -8.31 7.69
C ILE A 34 -17.85 -9.56 6.94
N CYS A 35 -19.15 -9.82 6.97
CA CYS A 35 -19.75 -10.93 6.22
C CYS A 35 -19.52 -10.80 4.71
N ARG A 36 -19.70 -9.59 4.14
CA ARG A 36 -19.44 -9.35 2.70
C ARG A 36 -17.97 -9.54 2.35
N ILE A 37 -17.04 -9.02 3.15
CA ILE A 37 -15.60 -9.18 2.95
C ILE A 37 -15.21 -10.67 3.04
N ALA A 38 -15.73 -11.40 4.03
CA ALA A 38 -15.49 -12.83 4.18
C ALA A 38 -16.07 -13.65 3.02
N ALA A 39 -17.29 -13.33 2.57
CA ALA A 39 -17.93 -13.97 1.41
C ALA A 39 -17.17 -13.72 0.10
N ALA A 40 -16.49 -12.56 -0.03
CA ALA A 40 -15.59 -12.28 -1.15
C ALA A 40 -14.26 -13.07 -1.08
N GLY A 41 -13.98 -13.80 0.01
CA GLY A 41 -12.78 -14.59 0.22
C GLY A 41 -11.70 -13.90 1.07
N GLY A 42 -12.05 -12.89 1.87
CA GLY A 42 -11.14 -12.24 2.80
C GLY A 42 -10.82 -13.11 4.01
N ASP A 43 -9.53 -13.36 4.28
CA ASP A 43 -9.06 -14.17 5.41
C ASP A 43 -9.04 -13.36 6.71
N ILE A 44 -8.78 -12.05 6.60
CA ILE A 44 -8.54 -11.15 7.74
C ILE A 44 -9.34 -9.87 7.52
N VAL A 45 -10.08 -9.41 8.52
CA VAL A 45 -10.82 -8.14 8.49
C VAL A 45 -10.38 -7.23 9.62
N ARG A 46 -10.05 -5.98 9.29
CA ARG A 46 -9.59 -4.97 10.24
C ARG A 46 -10.66 -3.92 10.49
N LEU A 47 -10.84 -3.56 11.76
CA LEU A 47 -11.72 -2.47 12.21
C LEU A 47 -10.90 -1.41 12.94
N THR A 48 -11.38 -0.16 12.92
CA THR A 48 -10.78 0.92 13.72
C THR A 48 -11.20 0.81 15.19
N ALA A 49 -10.27 1.08 16.12
CA ALA A 49 -10.57 1.28 17.53
C ALA A 49 -9.94 2.61 17.97
N GLN A 50 -10.72 3.69 17.88
CA GLN A 50 -10.24 5.05 18.14
C GLN A 50 -10.26 5.41 19.63
N GLY A 51 -11.21 4.84 20.36
CA GLY A 51 -11.43 5.10 21.77
C GLY A 51 -11.94 3.88 22.52
N ARG A 52 -12.22 4.06 23.82
CA ARG A 52 -12.69 3.00 24.71
C ARG A 52 -14.00 2.38 24.21
N ALA A 53 -14.94 3.19 23.75
CA ALA A 53 -16.26 2.71 23.33
C ALA A 53 -16.17 1.76 22.13
N GLU A 54 -15.36 2.10 21.11
CA GLU A 54 -15.10 1.22 19.96
C GLU A 54 -14.39 -0.05 20.38
N ALA A 55 -13.34 0.05 21.23
CA ALA A 55 -12.60 -1.10 21.72
C ALA A 55 -13.49 -2.07 22.52
N GLU A 56 -14.36 -1.56 23.38
CA GLU A 56 -15.32 -2.37 24.14
C GLU A 56 -16.41 -3.00 23.24
N ASN A 57 -16.84 -2.27 22.17
CA ASN A 57 -17.83 -2.79 21.23
C ASN A 57 -17.30 -3.89 20.32
N LEU A 58 -15.98 -4.03 20.18
CA LEU A 58 -15.38 -5.17 19.46
C LEU A 58 -15.86 -6.51 20.02
N ARG A 59 -16.13 -6.59 21.34
CA ARG A 59 -16.74 -7.78 21.97
C ARG A 59 -18.03 -8.19 21.29
N ASN A 60 -18.93 -7.23 21.06
CA ASN A 60 -20.25 -7.49 20.47
C ASN A 60 -20.12 -7.87 18.99
N ILE A 61 -19.23 -7.17 18.25
CA ILE A 61 -18.97 -7.44 16.83
C ILE A 61 -18.39 -8.85 16.67
N VAL A 62 -17.34 -9.20 17.43
CA VAL A 62 -16.70 -10.52 17.32
C VAL A 62 -17.68 -11.62 17.71
N ALA A 63 -18.46 -11.47 18.79
CA ALA A 63 -19.47 -12.44 19.19
C ALA A 63 -20.49 -12.68 18.05
N ALA A 64 -21.05 -11.59 17.47
CA ALA A 64 -22.04 -11.70 16.41
C ALA A 64 -21.45 -12.31 15.10
N VAL A 65 -20.17 -12.04 14.80
CA VAL A 65 -19.46 -12.68 13.67
C VAL A 65 -19.34 -14.20 13.90
N ARG A 66 -18.95 -14.61 15.12
CA ARG A 66 -18.81 -16.04 15.47
C ARG A 66 -20.16 -16.75 15.53
N GLU A 67 -21.23 -16.08 16.03
CA GLU A 67 -22.61 -16.61 15.99
C GLU A 67 -23.12 -16.88 14.56
N ARG A 68 -22.64 -16.13 13.57
CA ARG A 68 -22.93 -16.37 12.15
C ARG A 68 -22.07 -17.47 11.53
N GLY A 69 -21.23 -18.16 12.31
CA GLY A 69 -20.35 -19.23 11.88
C GLY A 69 -19.13 -18.77 11.06
N LEU A 70 -18.77 -17.49 11.12
CA LEU A 70 -17.61 -16.98 10.42
C LEU A 70 -16.35 -17.05 11.30
N HIS A 71 -15.26 -17.58 10.71
CA HIS A 71 -13.96 -17.75 11.38
C HIS A 71 -12.90 -16.78 10.85
N THR A 72 -13.30 -15.81 10.03
CA THR A 72 -12.42 -14.72 9.54
C THR A 72 -11.73 -14.04 10.72
N ALA A 73 -10.41 -13.85 10.64
CA ALA A 73 -9.63 -13.23 11.69
C ALA A 73 -9.96 -11.74 11.82
N ILE A 74 -10.22 -11.29 13.04
CA ILE A 74 -10.59 -9.91 13.34
C ILE A 74 -9.40 -9.14 13.91
N VAL A 75 -9.14 -7.95 13.36
CA VAL A 75 -8.01 -7.09 13.76
C VAL A 75 -8.49 -5.74 14.25
N ALA A 76 -8.03 -5.30 15.40
CA ALA A 76 -8.22 -3.94 15.90
C ALA A 76 -7.08 -3.03 15.43
N ASP A 77 -7.41 -1.90 14.81
CA ASP A 77 -6.48 -0.86 14.41
C ASP A 77 -6.47 0.27 15.43
N VAL A 78 -5.46 0.27 16.30
CA VAL A 78 -5.33 1.18 17.42
C VAL A 78 -4.30 2.27 17.17
N HIS A 79 -4.64 3.49 17.55
CA HIS A 79 -3.76 4.66 17.46
C HIS A 79 -3.70 5.42 18.78
N PHE A 80 -2.55 6.04 19.08
CA PHE A 80 -2.27 6.98 20.17
C PHE A 80 -2.33 6.45 21.60
N VAL A 81 -3.30 5.62 21.98
CA VAL A 81 -3.57 5.28 23.38
C VAL A 81 -3.32 3.80 23.65
N ALA A 82 -2.30 3.48 24.44
CA ALA A 82 -1.93 2.11 24.79
C ALA A 82 -3.07 1.31 25.47
N GLU A 83 -3.87 1.96 26.32
CA GLU A 83 -5.02 1.35 26.98
C GLU A 83 -6.03 0.77 25.98
N ILE A 84 -6.25 1.44 24.85
CA ILE A 84 -7.17 0.99 23.81
C ILE A 84 -6.68 -0.32 23.17
N ALA A 85 -5.35 -0.46 22.99
CA ALA A 85 -4.75 -1.72 22.54
C ALA A 85 -5.00 -2.87 23.52
N SER A 86 -4.83 -2.61 24.81
CA SER A 86 -5.07 -3.60 25.89
C SER A 86 -6.56 -3.99 26.00
N ILE A 87 -7.50 -3.05 25.83
CA ILE A 87 -8.92 -3.37 25.80
C ILE A 87 -9.25 -4.21 24.57
N SER A 88 -8.77 -3.81 23.39
CA SER A 88 -9.01 -4.51 22.12
C SER A 88 -8.47 -5.94 22.15
N ALA A 89 -7.27 -6.15 22.71
CA ALA A 89 -6.65 -7.48 22.84
C ALA A 89 -7.47 -8.48 23.69
N GLN A 90 -8.53 -8.04 24.35
CA GLN A 90 -9.43 -8.95 25.05
C GLN A 90 -10.43 -9.66 24.11
N TYR A 91 -10.63 -9.15 22.91
CA TYR A 91 -11.75 -9.56 22.06
C TYR A 91 -11.34 -9.98 20.64
N VAL A 92 -10.20 -9.48 20.12
CA VAL A 92 -9.80 -9.69 18.71
C VAL A 92 -8.67 -10.70 18.58
N ASP A 93 -8.44 -11.19 17.36
CA ASP A 93 -7.39 -12.15 17.04
C ASP A 93 -6.01 -11.47 16.84
N LYS A 94 -6.00 -10.17 16.48
CA LYS A 94 -4.78 -9.39 16.28
C LYS A 94 -5.01 -7.91 16.64
N VAL A 95 -4.02 -7.28 17.26
CA VAL A 95 -3.99 -5.83 17.50
C VAL A 95 -2.92 -5.20 16.62
N ARG A 96 -3.26 -4.15 15.88
CA ARG A 96 -2.30 -3.32 15.17
C ARG A 96 -2.02 -2.04 15.92
N ILE A 97 -0.75 -1.75 16.10
CA ILE A 97 -0.26 -0.47 16.61
C ILE A 97 0.60 0.24 15.56
N ASN A 98 0.69 1.57 15.65
CA ASN A 98 1.61 2.37 14.84
C ASN A 98 2.73 2.92 15.72
N PRO A 99 3.99 2.50 15.52
CA PRO A 99 5.15 3.01 16.23
C PRO A 99 5.25 4.54 16.28
N GLY A 100 4.82 5.21 15.20
CA GLY A 100 4.88 6.66 15.10
C GLY A 100 4.02 7.41 16.11
N ASN A 101 2.96 6.77 16.62
CA ASN A 101 2.05 7.37 17.58
C ASN A 101 1.81 6.54 18.85
N TYR A 102 2.51 5.40 19.00
CA TYR A 102 2.47 4.58 20.20
C TYR A 102 3.65 4.92 21.14
N ARG A 103 3.39 5.29 22.38
CA ARG A 103 4.46 5.72 23.31
C ARG A 103 5.08 4.53 24.04
N LEU A 104 6.39 4.34 23.93
CA LEU A 104 7.19 3.33 24.63
C LEU A 104 7.55 3.77 26.08
N SER A 105 6.65 4.40 26.80
CA SER A 105 6.92 4.84 28.17
C SER A 105 6.23 3.95 29.21
N GLY A 106 6.89 3.73 30.34
CA GLY A 106 6.30 3.05 31.51
C GLY A 106 6.01 1.56 31.33
N GLY A 107 6.65 0.86 30.39
CA GLY A 107 6.45 -0.57 30.19
C GLY A 107 5.09 -0.94 29.57
N ALA A 108 4.38 0.01 28.98
CA ALA A 108 3.04 -0.23 28.42
C ALA A 108 3.06 -1.22 27.23
N PHE A 109 4.12 -1.23 26.43
CA PHE A 109 4.25 -2.15 25.31
C PHE A 109 4.58 -3.57 25.77
N GLU A 110 5.48 -3.72 26.74
CA GLU A 110 5.77 -4.99 27.40
C GLU A 110 4.53 -5.59 28.08
N ALA A 111 3.72 -4.76 28.73
CA ALA A 111 2.45 -5.19 29.31
C ALA A 111 1.46 -5.68 28.23
N LEU A 112 1.37 -4.99 27.10
CA LEU A 112 0.56 -5.43 25.96
C LEU A 112 1.07 -6.76 25.39
N ILE A 113 2.38 -6.94 25.23
CA ILE A 113 2.98 -8.21 24.79
C ILE A 113 2.60 -9.35 25.74
N ALA A 114 2.74 -9.14 27.06
CA ALA A 114 2.38 -10.15 28.05
C ALA A 114 0.90 -10.55 27.96
N GLN A 115 0.01 -9.58 27.80
CA GLN A 115 -1.42 -9.82 27.61
C GLN A 115 -1.73 -10.56 26.31
N CYS A 116 -1.09 -10.17 25.20
CA CYS A 116 -1.24 -10.83 23.90
C CYS A 116 -0.80 -12.29 23.96
N ARG A 117 0.34 -12.57 24.60
CA ARG A 117 0.83 -13.93 24.83
C ARG A 117 -0.16 -14.78 25.65
N GLU A 118 -0.66 -14.24 26.76
CA GLU A 118 -1.63 -14.96 27.60
C GLU A 118 -2.90 -15.34 26.86
N ARG A 119 -3.34 -14.49 25.92
CA ARG A 119 -4.60 -14.64 25.18
C ARG A 119 -4.46 -15.27 23.80
N GLY A 120 -3.26 -15.55 23.34
CA GLY A 120 -3.01 -16.01 21.97
C GLY A 120 -3.36 -14.98 20.89
N VAL A 121 -3.21 -13.68 21.22
CA VAL A 121 -3.47 -12.57 20.30
C VAL A 121 -2.17 -12.16 19.63
N SER A 122 -2.18 -12.02 18.30
CA SER A 122 -1.03 -11.55 17.56
C SER A 122 -0.92 -10.02 17.60
N LEU A 123 0.30 -9.50 17.42
CA LEU A 123 0.53 -8.07 17.22
C LEU A 123 0.89 -7.75 15.78
N ARG A 124 0.52 -6.56 15.29
CA ARG A 124 1.10 -5.96 14.10
C ARG A 124 1.77 -4.63 14.43
N VAL A 125 3.08 -4.58 14.20
CA VAL A 125 3.86 -3.34 14.19
C VAL A 125 3.75 -2.73 12.80
N GLY A 126 2.93 -1.69 12.68
CA GLY A 126 2.56 -1.11 11.38
C GLY A 126 3.02 0.33 11.23
N VAL A 127 4.18 0.52 10.57
CA VAL A 127 4.74 1.84 10.26
C VAL A 127 4.10 2.40 8.99
N ASN A 128 3.75 3.68 9.01
CA ASN A 128 3.30 4.42 7.84
C ASN A 128 4.27 5.58 7.56
N HIS A 129 4.67 5.74 6.31
CA HIS A 129 5.37 6.93 5.82
C HIS A 129 4.55 8.18 6.16
N GLY A 130 5.21 9.25 6.58
CA GLY A 130 4.58 10.50 6.99
C GLY A 130 4.04 10.53 8.43
N SER A 131 4.06 9.39 9.17
CA SER A 131 3.59 9.32 10.56
C SER A 131 4.64 8.79 11.53
N LEU A 132 5.92 9.08 11.31
CA LEU A 132 7.01 8.68 12.18
C LEU A 132 7.01 9.49 13.49
N ALA A 133 7.46 8.88 14.58
CA ALA A 133 7.66 9.59 15.85
C ALA A 133 8.67 10.73 15.66
N LYS A 134 8.40 11.89 16.30
CA LYS A 134 9.23 13.10 16.12
C LYS A 134 10.72 12.83 16.28
N ARG A 135 11.15 12.04 17.26
CA ARG A 135 12.56 11.70 17.49
C ARG A 135 13.19 10.90 16.32
N ILE A 136 12.41 9.99 15.70
CA ILE A 136 12.86 9.24 14.52
C ILE A 136 12.94 10.18 13.32
N PHE A 137 11.94 11.03 13.14
CA PHE A 137 11.93 12.03 12.07
C PHE A 137 13.09 13.01 12.18
N ASP A 138 13.41 13.49 13.40
CA ASP A 138 14.51 14.45 13.63
C ASP A 138 15.89 13.81 13.33
N GLU A 139 16.04 12.50 13.52
CA GLU A 139 17.30 11.78 13.31
C GLU A 139 17.44 11.22 11.86
N TRP A 140 16.38 10.65 11.31
CA TRP A 140 16.40 9.89 10.06
C TRP A 140 15.62 10.55 8.91
N GLY A 141 14.83 11.60 9.20
CA GLY A 141 13.84 12.14 8.26
C GLY A 141 12.66 11.20 8.02
N ASP A 142 11.81 11.59 7.08
CA ASP A 142 10.68 10.76 6.60
C ASP A 142 11.16 9.89 5.43
N THR A 143 12.00 8.93 5.72
CA THR A 143 12.75 8.11 4.76
C THR A 143 12.48 6.63 4.98
N PRO A 144 12.79 5.74 4.01
CA PRO A 144 12.75 4.29 4.21
C PRO A 144 13.56 3.84 5.44
N GLU A 145 14.75 4.42 5.65
CA GLU A 145 15.62 4.13 6.80
C GLU A 145 14.95 4.55 8.12
N GLY A 146 14.29 5.70 8.15
CA GLY A 146 13.52 6.17 9.31
C GLY A 146 12.33 5.24 9.62
N MET A 147 11.66 4.73 8.58
CA MET A 147 10.61 3.72 8.75
C MET A 147 11.16 2.43 9.38
N VAL A 148 12.31 1.94 8.89
CA VAL A 148 12.99 0.75 9.44
C VAL A 148 13.42 0.98 10.87
N ALA A 149 14.08 2.11 11.18
CA ALA A 149 14.47 2.45 12.55
C ALA A 149 13.26 2.43 13.51
N SER A 150 12.13 3.00 13.07
CA SER A 150 10.89 3.02 13.82
C SER A 150 10.32 1.62 14.11
N ALA A 151 10.36 0.70 13.14
CA ALA A 151 9.91 -0.67 13.35
C ALA A 151 10.87 -1.45 14.26
N MET A 152 12.17 -1.39 13.99
CA MET A 152 13.19 -2.17 14.70
C MET A 152 13.23 -1.88 16.19
N GLU A 153 12.90 -0.66 16.64
CA GLU A 153 12.74 -0.38 18.08
C GLU A 153 11.71 -1.30 18.76
N PHE A 154 10.56 -1.49 18.13
CA PHE A 154 9.49 -2.35 18.66
C PHE A 154 9.82 -3.83 18.50
N LEU A 155 10.43 -4.22 17.38
CA LEU A 155 10.80 -5.61 17.11
C LEU A 155 11.89 -6.11 18.09
N ARG A 156 12.86 -5.26 18.45
CA ARG A 156 13.86 -5.59 19.48
C ARG A 156 13.23 -5.82 20.86
N ILE A 157 12.14 -5.10 21.18
CA ILE A 157 11.38 -5.35 22.41
C ILE A 157 10.67 -6.71 22.30
N CYS A 158 9.99 -7.01 21.19
CA CYS A 158 9.34 -8.30 20.97
C CYS A 158 10.35 -9.46 21.07
N GLN A 159 11.53 -9.34 20.46
CA GLN A 159 12.60 -10.33 20.54
C GLN A 159 13.11 -10.52 21.98
N ARG A 160 13.37 -9.43 22.70
CA ARG A 160 13.78 -9.47 24.12
C ARG A 160 12.74 -10.15 25.00
N GLU A 161 11.47 -9.87 24.74
CA GLU A 161 10.34 -10.51 25.44
C GLU A 161 10.04 -11.92 24.92
N ARG A 162 10.74 -12.43 23.90
CA ARG A 162 10.50 -13.72 23.24
C ARG A 162 9.05 -13.87 22.77
N PHE A 163 8.56 -12.86 22.08
CA PHE A 163 7.22 -12.83 21.53
C PHE A 163 7.30 -12.83 19.99
N ASP A 164 6.96 -13.98 19.41
CA ASP A 164 7.14 -14.24 17.97
C ASP A 164 5.85 -14.06 17.15
N ASP A 165 4.69 -13.87 17.83
CA ASP A 165 3.41 -13.67 17.16
C ASP A 165 3.26 -12.20 16.69
N VAL A 166 4.19 -11.77 15.85
CA VAL A 166 4.30 -10.39 15.36
C VAL A 166 4.28 -10.37 13.84
N VAL A 167 3.45 -9.50 13.26
CA VAL A 167 3.48 -9.14 11.84
C VAL A 167 4.04 -7.72 11.70
N VAL A 168 4.82 -7.46 10.66
CA VAL A 168 5.36 -6.11 10.40
C VAL A 168 4.81 -5.55 9.10
N SER A 169 4.60 -4.24 9.05
CA SER A 169 4.22 -3.57 7.79
C SER A 169 4.86 -2.20 7.66
N MET A 170 5.33 -1.88 6.43
CA MET A 170 5.95 -0.63 6.02
C MET A 170 5.11 -0.01 4.91
N LYS A 171 4.13 0.82 5.25
CA LYS A 171 3.18 1.33 4.26
C LYS A 171 3.52 2.74 3.81
N SER A 172 3.38 2.97 2.50
CA SER A 172 3.48 4.28 1.87
C SER A 172 2.55 4.35 0.66
N SER A 173 2.09 5.54 0.31
CA SER A 173 1.43 5.83 -0.97
C SER A 173 2.44 5.92 -2.12
N ASN A 174 3.72 6.14 -1.80
CA ASN A 174 4.82 6.11 -2.73
C ASN A 174 5.37 4.67 -2.83
N THR A 175 5.16 4.03 -3.96
CA THR A 175 5.54 2.63 -4.21
C THR A 175 7.05 2.40 -4.06
N ARG A 176 7.88 3.36 -4.52
CA ARG A 176 9.34 3.27 -4.40
C ARG A 176 9.79 3.31 -2.94
N VAL A 177 9.26 4.25 -2.14
CA VAL A 177 9.52 4.33 -0.69
C VAL A 177 9.07 3.05 0.00
N MET A 178 7.88 2.54 -0.34
CA MET A 178 7.34 1.32 0.24
C MET A 178 8.25 0.12 -0.04
N VAL A 179 8.56 -0.15 -1.30
CA VAL A 179 9.38 -1.30 -1.70
C VAL A 179 10.77 -1.23 -1.06
N HIS A 180 11.39 -0.05 -1.09
CA HIS A 180 12.71 0.16 -0.47
C HIS A 180 12.67 -0.07 1.04
N ALA A 181 11.65 0.46 1.75
CA ALA A 181 11.51 0.26 3.19
C ALA A 181 11.36 -1.22 3.59
N TYR A 182 10.59 -2.01 2.81
CA TYR A 182 10.49 -3.46 3.08
C TYR A 182 11.81 -4.20 2.84
N ARG A 183 12.51 -3.91 1.74
CA ARG A 183 13.82 -4.52 1.45
C ARG A 183 14.85 -4.23 2.54
N LEU A 184 14.95 -2.96 2.97
CA LEU A 184 15.80 -2.56 4.09
C LEU A 184 15.39 -3.21 5.41
N LEU A 185 14.06 -3.36 5.66
CA LEU A 185 13.57 -4.03 6.85
C LEU A 185 13.99 -5.51 6.88
N VAL A 186 13.83 -6.23 5.75
CA VAL A 186 14.25 -7.63 5.65
C VAL A 186 15.74 -7.76 5.95
N GLU A 187 16.59 -6.94 5.34
CA GLU A 187 18.02 -6.92 5.60
C GLU A 187 18.34 -6.61 7.07
N ALA A 188 17.61 -5.68 7.70
CA ALA A 188 17.80 -5.35 9.12
C ALA A 188 17.36 -6.49 10.05
N MET A 189 16.23 -7.14 9.75
CA MET A 189 15.74 -8.29 10.51
C MET A 189 16.69 -9.49 10.39
N GLU A 190 17.20 -9.79 9.20
CA GLU A 190 18.17 -10.87 8.97
C GLU A 190 19.46 -10.65 9.78
N ARG A 191 20.00 -9.44 9.80
CA ARG A 191 21.17 -9.07 10.60
C ARG A 191 20.99 -9.31 12.11
N GLU A 192 19.76 -9.20 12.60
CA GLU A 192 19.42 -9.41 14.02
C GLU A 192 18.72 -10.77 14.27
N ALA A 193 18.77 -11.70 13.29
CA ALA A 193 18.16 -13.04 13.35
C ALA A 193 16.66 -13.02 13.68
N MET A 194 15.92 -12.08 13.10
CA MET A 194 14.46 -11.96 13.19
C MET A 194 13.80 -12.49 11.91
N THR A 195 12.66 -13.20 12.05
CA THR A 195 11.91 -13.81 10.93
C THR A 195 10.41 -13.52 11.02
N TYR A 196 10.05 -12.29 11.34
CA TYR A 196 8.64 -11.91 11.48
C TYR A 196 7.92 -11.81 10.12
N PRO A 197 6.70 -12.38 9.99
CA PRO A 197 5.88 -12.25 8.79
C PRO A 197 5.61 -10.79 8.39
N LEU A 198 5.49 -10.55 7.07
CA LEU A 198 5.32 -9.23 6.50
C LEU A 198 3.93 -9.04 5.87
N HIS A 199 3.28 -7.92 6.21
CA HIS A 199 1.98 -7.52 5.65
C HIS A 199 2.17 -6.40 4.64
N LEU A 200 2.02 -6.72 3.35
CA LEU A 200 2.23 -5.78 2.25
C LEU A 200 0.99 -4.92 1.96
N GLY A 201 1.21 -3.77 1.37
CA GLY A 201 0.14 -2.94 0.81
C GLY A 201 0.57 -1.50 0.56
N VAL A 202 0.20 -0.99 -0.62
CA VAL A 202 0.28 0.44 -0.94
C VAL A 202 -0.89 1.14 -0.26
N THR A 203 -0.64 2.23 0.46
CA THR A 203 -1.73 3.04 1.03
C THR A 203 -2.22 4.07 0.02
N GLU A 204 -3.47 4.50 0.17
CA GLU A 204 -4.07 5.59 -0.61
C GLU A 204 -3.86 5.41 -2.13
N ALA A 205 -4.08 4.18 -2.62
CA ALA A 205 -3.83 3.84 -4.02
C ALA A 205 -4.83 4.52 -4.99
N GLY A 206 -5.96 5.03 -4.48
CA GLY A 206 -7.03 5.58 -5.29
C GLY A 206 -8.06 4.51 -5.71
N ASN A 207 -8.76 4.73 -6.82
CA ASN A 207 -9.83 3.85 -7.32
C ASN A 207 -9.59 3.39 -8.76
N GLY A 208 -10.45 2.50 -9.26
CA GLY A 208 -10.44 2.02 -10.63
C GLY A 208 -9.15 1.29 -11.01
N ILE A 209 -8.83 1.30 -12.29
CA ILE A 209 -7.62 0.62 -12.82
C ILE A 209 -6.33 1.24 -12.28
N GLU A 210 -6.27 2.56 -12.10
CA GLU A 210 -5.09 3.24 -11.55
C GLU A 210 -4.73 2.71 -10.15
N GLY A 211 -5.72 2.60 -9.25
CA GLY A 211 -5.50 2.07 -7.89
C GLY A 211 -5.05 0.60 -7.89
N ARG A 212 -5.61 -0.19 -8.80
CA ARG A 212 -5.24 -1.61 -9.01
C ARG A 212 -3.81 -1.74 -9.52
N VAL A 213 -3.44 -0.99 -10.55
CA VAL A 213 -2.08 -0.95 -11.11
C VAL A 213 -1.08 -0.50 -10.06
N LYS A 214 -1.37 0.58 -9.32
CA LYS A 214 -0.49 1.09 -8.27
C LYS A 214 -0.25 0.05 -7.16
N SER A 215 -1.31 -0.64 -6.74
CA SER A 215 -1.23 -1.72 -5.75
C SER A 215 -0.43 -2.91 -6.29
N ALA A 216 -0.68 -3.32 -7.55
CA ALA A 216 -0.01 -4.44 -8.18
C ALA A 216 1.49 -4.17 -8.41
N VAL A 217 1.88 -2.95 -8.81
CA VAL A 217 3.30 -2.54 -8.92
C VAL A 217 4.01 -2.67 -7.58
N GLY A 218 3.46 -2.10 -6.51
CA GLY A 218 4.12 -2.10 -5.20
C GLY A 218 4.13 -3.47 -4.52
N ILE A 219 2.99 -4.15 -4.47
CA ILE A 219 2.88 -5.49 -3.88
C ILE A 219 3.62 -6.50 -4.73
N GLY A 220 3.44 -6.47 -6.06
CA GLY A 220 4.07 -7.38 -7.00
C GLY A 220 5.59 -7.31 -6.99
N ALA A 221 6.18 -6.12 -6.80
CA ALA A 221 7.62 -5.98 -6.67
C ALA A 221 8.19 -6.79 -5.49
N LEU A 222 7.51 -6.73 -4.34
CA LEU A 222 7.95 -7.44 -3.14
C LEU A 222 7.68 -8.95 -3.25
N LEU A 223 6.52 -9.34 -3.79
CA LEU A 223 6.23 -10.77 -4.02
C LEU A 223 7.21 -11.39 -5.03
N ALA A 224 7.68 -10.62 -6.02
CA ALA A 224 8.73 -11.06 -6.94
C ALA A 224 10.10 -11.28 -6.26
N ASP A 225 10.33 -10.60 -5.14
CA ASP A 225 11.51 -10.78 -4.29
C ASP A 225 11.32 -11.90 -3.23
N GLY A 226 10.18 -12.58 -3.21
CA GLY A 226 9.83 -13.56 -2.19
C GLY A 226 9.45 -12.96 -0.83
N ILE A 227 9.11 -11.67 -0.80
CA ILE A 227 8.76 -10.91 0.41
C ILE A 227 7.25 -10.76 0.50
N GLY A 228 6.65 -11.22 1.61
CA GLY A 228 5.24 -10.99 1.92
C GLY A 228 4.45 -12.25 2.26
N ASP A 229 3.75 -12.20 3.40
CA ASP A 229 2.97 -13.30 3.97
C ASP A 229 1.47 -12.98 4.03
N THR A 230 1.13 -11.72 3.96
CA THR A 230 -0.25 -11.24 3.89
C THR A 230 -0.29 -9.91 3.15
N ILE A 231 -1.36 -9.66 2.40
CA ILE A 231 -1.50 -8.43 1.61
C ILE A 231 -2.83 -7.73 1.85
N ARG A 232 -2.85 -6.41 1.60
CA ARG A 232 -4.06 -5.62 1.42
C ARG A 232 -3.92 -4.69 0.22
N VAL A 233 -4.81 -4.81 -0.73
CA VAL A 233 -5.06 -3.79 -1.74
C VAL A 233 -5.94 -2.72 -1.09
N SER A 234 -5.58 -1.43 -1.19
CA SER A 234 -6.29 -0.33 -0.52
C SER A 234 -6.93 0.58 -1.56
N LEU A 235 -8.20 0.33 -1.88
CA LEU A 235 -8.95 1.07 -2.90
C LEU A 235 -9.96 2.04 -2.27
N THR A 236 -10.19 3.18 -2.93
CA THR A 236 -11.27 4.12 -2.62
C THR A 236 -12.58 3.60 -3.22
N GLU A 237 -13.01 2.44 -2.76
CA GLU A 237 -14.19 1.68 -3.22
C GLU A 237 -14.78 0.91 -2.02
N ALA A 238 -15.88 0.16 -2.23
CA ALA A 238 -16.39 -0.75 -1.21
C ALA A 238 -15.32 -1.77 -0.79
N PRO A 239 -15.09 -2.00 0.52
CA PRO A 239 -13.99 -2.84 1.01
C PRO A 239 -13.98 -4.28 0.48
N GLU A 240 -15.15 -4.85 0.19
CA GLU A 240 -15.28 -6.17 -0.42
C GLU A 240 -14.68 -6.25 -1.83
N ASN A 241 -14.59 -5.13 -2.56
CA ASN A 241 -13.98 -5.06 -3.89
C ASN A 241 -12.45 -5.19 -3.88
N GLU A 242 -11.81 -4.94 -2.72
CA GLU A 242 -10.36 -5.14 -2.55
C GLU A 242 -9.97 -6.62 -2.66
N ILE A 243 -10.86 -7.54 -2.23
CA ILE A 243 -10.55 -8.97 -2.07
C ILE A 243 -10.31 -9.67 -3.42
N PRO A 244 -11.19 -9.57 -4.43
CA PRO A 244 -10.95 -10.21 -5.73
C PRO A 244 -9.64 -9.74 -6.38
N VAL A 245 -9.32 -8.45 -6.28
CA VAL A 245 -8.08 -7.87 -6.82
C VAL A 245 -6.86 -8.45 -6.10
N ALA A 246 -6.90 -8.51 -4.77
CA ALA A 246 -5.82 -9.08 -3.96
C ALA A 246 -5.63 -10.58 -4.25
N ARG A 247 -6.72 -11.36 -4.40
CA ARG A 247 -6.66 -12.78 -4.78
C ARG A 247 -6.02 -12.98 -6.15
N LYS A 248 -6.43 -12.21 -7.17
CA LYS A 248 -5.81 -12.28 -8.51
C LYS A 248 -4.29 -12.06 -8.44
N ILE A 249 -3.82 -11.10 -7.63
CA ILE A 249 -2.38 -10.87 -7.43
C ILE A 249 -1.72 -12.09 -6.77
N VAL A 250 -2.28 -12.59 -5.67
CA VAL A 250 -1.71 -13.74 -4.93
C VAL A 250 -1.66 -14.97 -5.79
N ASP A 251 -2.78 -15.32 -6.46
CA ASP A 251 -2.89 -16.51 -7.30
C ASP A 251 -1.95 -16.44 -8.50
N TYR A 252 -1.76 -15.24 -9.06
CA TYR A 252 -0.81 -15.04 -10.15
C TYR A 252 0.64 -15.30 -9.72
N PHE A 253 1.03 -14.88 -8.53
CA PHE A 253 2.37 -15.21 -7.99
C PHE A 253 2.51 -16.67 -7.59
N ALA A 254 1.45 -17.30 -7.06
CA ALA A 254 1.45 -18.73 -6.71
C ALA A 254 1.62 -19.63 -7.93
N SER A 255 1.24 -19.17 -9.14
CA SER A 255 1.38 -19.91 -10.39
C SER A 255 2.74 -19.73 -11.09
N ARG A 256 3.62 -18.88 -10.55
CA ARG A 256 4.94 -18.63 -11.16
C ARG A 256 5.89 -19.79 -10.90
N GLU A 257 6.57 -20.22 -11.96
CA GLU A 257 7.57 -21.27 -11.92
C GLU A 257 8.86 -20.83 -12.61
N GLY A 258 9.98 -21.37 -12.17
CA GLY A 258 11.29 -21.16 -12.76
C GLY A 258 12.17 -20.18 -11.97
N GLU A 259 13.40 -20.60 -11.79
CA GLU A 259 14.49 -19.77 -11.23
C GLU A 259 15.39 -19.34 -12.36
N PHE A 260 15.87 -18.11 -12.33
CA PHE A 260 16.81 -17.57 -13.29
C PHE A 260 18.10 -17.18 -12.58
N HIS A 261 19.20 -17.67 -13.10
CA HIS A 261 20.53 -17.33 -12.60
C HIS A 261 20.93 -15.94 -13.11
N VAL A 262 21.48 -15.11 -12.22
CA VAL A 262 22.08 -13.82 -12.56
C VAL A 262 23.60 -14.03 -12.59
N GLU A 263 24.23 -13.80 -13.73
CA GLU A 263 25.68 -13.99 -13.91
C GLU A 263 26.49 -12.97 -13.09
N HIS A 264 25.96 -11.75 -12.96
CA HIS A 264 26.59 -10.63 -12.27
C HIS A 264 25.75 -10.12 -11.09
N PRO A 265 25.51 -10.91 -10.05
CA PRO A 265 24.68 -10.51 -8.92
C PRO A 265 25.22 -9.27 -8.18
N GLU A 266 26.54 -9.02 -8.25
CA GLU A 266 27.18 -7.85 -7.67
C GLU A 266 26.74 -6.52 -8.30
N ARG A 267 26.15 -6.55 -9.50
CA ARG A 267 25.62 -5.36 -10.16
C ARG A 267 24.23 -4.96 -9.67
N TYR A 268 23.61 -5.81 -8.90
CA TYR A 268 22.28 -5.58 -8.36
C TYR A 268 22.30 -5.57 -6.83
N SER A 269 21.79 -4.51 -6.25
CA SER A 269 21.48 -4.45 -4.83
C SER A 269 20.02 -4.05 -4.66
N PRO A 270 19.19 -4.89 -4.05
CA PRO A 270 17.78 -4.55 -3.82
C PRO A 270 17.59 -3.37 -2.86
N THR A 271 18.62 -3.03 -2.09
CA THR A 271 18.61 -1.94 -1.10
C THR A 271 19.37 -0.70 -1.55
N ALA A 272 20.28 -0.82 -2.53
CA ALA A 272 20.98 0.31 -3.13
C ALA A 272 20.40 0.59 -4.51
N PHE A 273 19.57 1.63 -4.61
CA PHE A 273 18.98 2.02 -5.89
C PHE A 273 20.04 2.53 -6.85
N VAL A 274 20.55 1.64 -7.70
CA VAL A 274 21.50 1.97 -8.79
C VAL A 274 20.76 1.93 -10.11
N ARG A 275 20.55 3.10 -10.71
CA ARG A 275 19.88 3.21 -12.00
C ARG A 275 20.81 2.75 -13.13
N ARG A 276 20.41 1.67 -13.83
CA ARG A 276 21.04 1.23 -15.09
C ARG A 276 20.50 1.99 -16.30
N SER A 277 19.22 2.36 -16.27
CA SER A 277 18.48 2.98 -17.37
C SER A 277 19.27 4.10 -18.07
N CYS A 278 19.37 4.02 -19.39
CA CYS A 278 20.08 4.97 -20.26
C CYS A 278 19.27 6.23 -20.53
N VAL A 279 17.94 6.16 -20.43
CA VAL A 279 17.05 7.28 -20.73
C VAL A 279 16.58 7.97 -19.45
N GLN A 280 16.39 9.27 -19.53
CA GLN A 280 15.87 10.04 -18.40
C GLN A 280 14.41 9.71 -18.10
N THR A 281 13.62 9.49 -19.17
CA THR A 281 12.19 9.16 -19.09
C THR A 281 11.92 7.91 -19.90
N PRO A 282 11.48 6.80 -19.27
CA PRO A 282 11.13 5.58 -19.98
C PRO A 282 10.04 5.80 -21.03
N ILE A 283 10.16 5.15 -22.18
CA ILE A 283 9.24 5.24 -23.30
C ILE A 283 8.11 4.19 -23.21
N ILE A 284 7.00 4.44 -23.92
CA ILE A 284 5.95 3.47 -24.21
C ILE A 284 6.12 2.89 -25.63
N HIS A 285 5.43 1.78 -25.94
CA HIS A 285 5.60 1.06 -27.22
C HIS A 285 5.43 1.96 -28.44
N SER A 286 4.51 2.94 -28.42
CA SER A 286 4.27 3.83 -29.56
C SER A 286 5.36 4.90 -29.77
N GLU A 287 6.33 4.99 -28.86
CA GLU A 287 7.50 5.88 -28.95
C GLU A 287 8.79 5.12 -29.32
N LEU A 288 8.68 3.82 -29.64
CA LEU A 288 9.82 2.96 -29.97
C LEU A 288 10.55 3.48 -31.20
N SER A 289 11.89 3.51 -31.15
CA SER A 289 12.80 3.80 -32.27
C SER A 289 13.89 2.75 -32.38
N ASP A 290 14.70 2.82 -33.46
CA ASP A 290 15.79 1.87 -33.72
C ASP A 290 16.94 1.94 -32.68
N ASP A 291 16.94 2.96 -31.81
CA ASP A 291 17.94 3.12 -30.74
C ASP A 291 17.69 2.16 -29.56
N PHE A 292 16.53 1.52 -29.52
CA PHE A 292 16.14 0.62 -28.44
C PHE A 292 16.19 -0.83 -28.85
N VAL A 293 16.67 -1.68 -27.95
CA VAL A 293 16.54 -3.14 -28.07
C VAL A 293 15.29 -3.61 -27.36
N VAL A 294 14.47 -4.41 -28.05
CA VAL A 294 13.29 -5.03 -27.45
C VAL A 294 13.68 -6.36 -26.80
N MET A 295 13.44 -6.47 -25.49
CA MET A 295 13.68 -7.68 -24.72
C MET A 295 12.33 -8.29 -24.34
N GLU A 296 11.94 -9.35 -25.06
CA GLU A 296 10.69 -10.07 -24.80
C GLU A 296 10.90 -11.26 -23.86
N SER A 297 9.94 -11.48 -22.96
CA SER A 297 9.86 -12.67 -22.12
C SER A 297 8.60 -13.47 -22.43
N THR A 298 8.77 -14.80 -22.55
CA THR A 298 7.68 -15.79 -22.62
C THR A 298 7.66 -16.73 -21.42
N SER A 299 8.51 -16.46 -20.44
CA SER A 299 8.66 -17.29 -19.23
C SER A 299 7.41 -17.27 -18.35
N ALA A 300 7.21 -18.34 -17.58
CA ALA A 300 6.24 -18.38 -16.49
C ALA A 300 6.63 -17.43 -15.32
N ASN A 301 7.92 -17.08 -15.21
CA ASN A 301 8.42 -16.07 -14.27
C ASN A 301 9.15 -14.93 -15.03
N PRO A 302 8.38 -14.04 -15.70
CA PRO A 302 8.96 -13.03 -16.58
C PRO A 302 9.81 -12.00 -15.83
N THR A 303 9.44 -11.67 -14.61
CA THR A 303 10.20 -10.73 -13.78
C THR A 303 11.62 -11.23 -13.51
N ALA A 304 11.76 -12.49 -13.10
CA ALA A 304 13.07 -13.08 -12.81
C ALA A 304 13.93 -13.17 -14.09
N GLU A 305 13.35 -13.63 -15.21
CA GLU A 305 14.04 -13.70 -16.50
C GLU A 305 14.51 -12.31 -16.97
N LEU A 306 13.59 -11.36 -17.05
CA LEU A 306 13.90 -10.01 -17.55
C LEU A 306 14.92 -9.31 -16.65
N ARG A 307 14.80 -9.44 -15.31
CA ARG A 307 15.76 -8.87 -14.37
C ARG A 307 17.17 -9.43 -14.61
N ALA A 308 17.32 -10.76 -14.71
CA ALA A 308 18.60 -11.40 -14.98
C ALA A 308 19.22 -10.89 -16.31
N ARG A 309 18.45 -10.93 -17.39
CA ARG A 309 18.91 -10.47 -18.72
C ARG A 309 19.26 -8.97 -18.76
N LEU A 310 18.50 -8.13 -18.06
CA LEU A 310 18.78 -6.69 -17.96
C LEU A 310 20.08 -6.42 -17.20
N LEU A 311 20.36 -7.17 -16.16
CA LEU A 311 21.61 -7.04 -15.37
C LEU A 311 22.85 -7.46 -16.20
N ASP A 312 22.69 -8.41 -17.11
CA ASP A 312 23.76 -8.87 -17.99
C ASP A 312 23.89 -8.04 -19.28
N THR A 313 22.94 -7.13 -19.54
CA THR A 313 22.98 -6.21 -20.70
C THR A 313 23.93 -5.03 -20.42
N PRO A 314 24.74 -4.59 -21.43
CA PRO A 314 25.57 -3.40 -21.30
C PRO A 314 24.79 -2.16 -20.85
N ALA A 315 25.39 -1.36 -19.99
CA ALA A 315 24.71 -0.19 -19.39
C ALA A 315 24.33 0.89 -20.41
N GLU A 316 25.04 0.95 -21.55
CA GLU A 316 24.84 1.93 -22.62
C GLU A 316 23.69 1.53 -23.56
N GLN A 317 23.20 0.29 -23.47
CA GLN A 317 22.13 -0.21 -24.32
C GLN A 317 20.76 0.08 -23.73
N ALA A 318 19.99 0.92 -24.40
CA ALA A 318 18.60 1.19 -24.03
C ALA A 318 17.70 -0.01 -24.35
N VAL A 319 16.89 -0.44 -23.36
CA VAL A 319 16.08 -1.66 -23.46
C VAL A 319 14.61 -1.38 -23.16
N VAL A 320 13.75 -1.78 -24.11
CA VAL A 320 12.30 -1.86 -23.92
C VAL A 320 11.94 -3.29 -23.55
N VAL A 321 11.32 -3.47 -22.38
CA VAL A 321 10.84 -4.77 -21.95
C VAL A 321 9.46 -5.04 -22.53
N LYS A 322 9.29 -6.23 -23.16
CA LYS A 322 8.05 -6.64 -23.80
C LYS A 322 7.49 -7.91 -23.17
N ARG A 323 6.16 -7.92 -22.99
CA ARG A 323 5.43 -9.11 -22.54
C ARG A 323 4.07 -9.19 -23.21
N ARG A 324 3.70 -10.43 -23.65
CA ARG A 324 2.40 -10.76 -24.20
C ARG A 324 1.44 -11.26 -23.14
N TYR A 325 0.20 -10.80 -23.23
CA TYR A 325 -0.93 -11.20 -22.39
C TYR A 325 -2.11 -11.57 -23.28
N ASP A 326 -2.65 -12.78 -23.12
CA ASP A 326 -3.78 -13.30 -23.92
C ASP A 326 -5.14 -13.15 -23.19
N ASP A 327 -5.15 -12.45 -22.05
CA ASP A 327 -6.37 -12.14 -21.29
C ASP A 327 -7.24 -11.14 -22.07
N SER A 328 -8.58 -11.31 -21.97
CA SER A 328 -9.56 -10.44 -22.64
C SER A 328 -9.94 -9.22 -21.82
N GLU A 329 -9.84 -9.32 -20.49
CA GLU A 329 -10.27 -8.26 -19.58
C GLU A 329 -9.11 -7.32 -19.25
N LEU A 330 -9.37 -6.01 -19.38
CA LEU A 330 -8.38 -4.96 -19.08
C LEU A 330 -7.80 -5.09 -17.66
N GLU A 331 -8.62 -5.43 -16.66
CA GLU A 331 -8.16 -5.59 -15.28
C GLU A 331 -7.13 -6.72 -15.14
N ASP A 332 -7.35 -7.85 -15.81
CA ASP A 332 -6.46 -9.00 -15.72
C ASP A 332 -5.10 -8.72 -16.39
N VAL A 333 -5.12 -8.10 -17.56
CA VAL A 333 -3.90 -7.62 -18.23
C VAL A 333 -3.18 -6.60 -17.36
N ALA A 334 -3.91 -5.64 -16.79
CA ALA A 334 -3.36 -4.58 -15.97
C ALA A 334 -2.64 -5.11 -14.72
N LEU A 335 -3.28 -6.03 -13.99
CA LEU A 335 -2.69 -6.63 -12.78
C LEU A 335 -1.45 -7.45 -13.11
N LYS A 336 -1.50 -8.30 -14.15
CA LYS A 336 -0.38 -9.14 -14.57
C LYS A 336 0.79 -8.28 -15.07
N ALA A 337 0.54 -7.33 -15.96
CA ALA A 337 1.58 -6.45 -16.51
C ALA A 337 2.23 -5.58 -15.41
N ALA A 338 1.45 -5.06 -14.49
CA ALA A 338 1.95 -4.30 -13.35
C ALA A 338 2.84 -5.16 -12.43
N CYS A 339 2.44 -6.41 -12.15
CA CYS A 339 3.22 -7.36 -11.36
C CYS A 339 4.51 -7.81 -12.05
N ASP A 340 4.48 -7.98 -13.38
CA ASP A 340 5.62 -8.48 -14.14
C ASP A 340 6.67 -7.42 -14.42
N LEU A 341 6.21 -6.24 -14.84
CA LEU A 341 7.08 -5.22 -15.43
C LEU A 341 7.34 -4.05 -14.46
N GLY A 342 6.42 -3.75 -13.54
CA GLY A 342 6.52 -2.59 -12.66
C GLY A 342 7.80 -2.56 -11.82
N VAL A 343 8.21 -3.71 -11.30
CA VAL A 343 9.43 -3.83 -10.49
C VAL A 343 10.71 -3.47 -11.27
N LEU A 344 10.76 -3.76 -12.57
CA LEU A 344 11.91 -3.45 -13.41
C LEU A 344 12.16 -1.95 -13.52
N PHE A 345 11.09 -1.15 -13.47
CA PHE A 345 11.17 0.32 -13.41
C PHE A 345 11.44 0.84 -12.00
N LEU A 346 10.89 0.21 -10.96
CA LEU A 346 11.23 0.52 -9.57
C LEU A 346 12.72 0.30 -9.31
N ASP A 347 13.29 -0.77 -9.87
CA ASP A 347 14.71 -1.10 -9.77
C ASP A 347 15.60 -0.25 -10.73
N GLY A 348 15.01 0.54 -11.61
CA GLY A 348 15.73 1.38 -12.56
C GLY A 348 16.46 0.59 -13.66
N LEU A 349 15.95 -0.59 -14.02
CA LEU A 349 16.61 -1.51 -14.98
C LEU A 349 16.19 -1.31 -16.42
N ALA A 350 14.92 -0.92 -16.70
CA ALA A 350 14.37 -0.84 -18.04
C ALA A 350 14.21 0.62 -18.51
N ASP A 351 14.31 0.83 -19.83
CA ASP A 351 14.23 2.12 -20.52
C ASP A 351 12.88 2.34 -21.22
N GLY A 352 12.07 1.30 -21.35
CA GLY A 352 10.74 1.39 -21.93
C GLY A 352 9.91 0.14 -21.70
N ILE A 353 8.60 0.26 -21.95
CA ILE A 353 7.59 -0.77 -21.74
C ILE A 353 6.82 -1.04 -23.03
N TRP A 354 6.54 -2.31 -23.31
CA TRP A 354 5.67 -2.76 -24.38
C TRP A 354 4.76 -3.88 -23.89
N ILE A 355 3.49 -3.57 -23.73
CA ILE A 355 2.44 -4.53 -23.41
C ILE A 355 1.82 -5.02 -24.73
N ASP A 356 2.00 -6.30 -25.05
CA ASP A 356 1.36 -6.94 -26.20
C ASP A 356 0.10 -7.65 -25.71
N ALA A 357 -1.06 -7.03 -25.91
CA ALA A 357 -2.36 -7.55 -25.48
C ALA A 357 -3.38 -7.42 -26.63
N PRO A 358 -3.48 -8.44 -27.52
CA PRO A 358 -4.30 -8.36 -28.73
C PRO A 358 -5.79 -8.13 -28.52
N ALA A 359 -6.30 -8.42 -27.33
CA ALA A 359 -7.73 -8.21 -26.98
C ALA A 359 -8.03 -6.74 -26.60
N LEU A 360 -7.01 -5.92 -26.31
CA LEU A 360 -7.18 -4.53 -25.94
C LEU A 360 -6.94 -3.59 -27.11
N SER A 361 -7.56 -2.40 -27.07
CA SER A 361 -7.25 -1.35 -28.04
C SER A 361 -5.88 -0.72 -27.79
N ASP A 362 -5.28 -0.14 -28.83
CA ASP A 362 -4.00 0.57 -28.73
C ASP A 362 -4.02 1.71 -27.70
N GLU A 363 -5.16 2.39 -27.54
CA GLU A 363 -5.36 3.43 -26.54
C GLU A 363 -5.35 2.86 -25.11
N GLN A 364 -6.03 1.73 -24.86
CA GLN A 364 -5.99 1.05 -23.57
C GLN A 364 -4.58 0.57 -23.21
N ILE A 365 -3.84 0.07 -24.18
CA ILE A 365 -2.44 -0.36 -23.98
C ILE A 365 -1.56 0.84 -23.60
N LYS A 366 -1.63 1.94 -24.34
CA LYS A 366 -0.88 3.17 -24.04
C LYS A 366 -1.18 3.71 -22.65
N ASP A 367 -2.45 3.78 -22.29
CA ASP A 367 -2.86 4.26 -20.97
C ASP A 367 -2.33 3.34 -19.86
N LEU A 368 -2.38 2.02 -20.08
CA LEU A 368 -1.89 1.05 -19.11
C LEU A 368 -0.37 1.15 -18.93
N GLU A 369 0.39 1.28 -20.01
CA GLU A 369 1.84 1.49 -19.98
C GLU A 369 2.19 2.76 -19.18
N LEU A 370 1.51 3.87 -19.45
CA LEU A 370 1.70 5.13 -18.74
C LEU A 370 1.33 5.00 -17.26
N MET A 371 0.25 4.29 -16.90
CA MET A 371 -0.14 4.02 -15.52
C MET A 371 0.94 3.21 -14.77
N ILE A 372 1.53 2.17 -15.40
CA ILE A 372 2.59 1.38 -14.79
C ILE A 372 3.85 2.22 -14.56
N LEU A 373 4.25 3.03 -15.55
CA LEU A 373 5.40 3.93 -15.41
C LEU A 373 5.18 4.99 -14.33
N GLN A 374 3.95 5.52 -14.21
CA GLN A 374 3.60 6.47 -13.16
C GLN A 374 3.55 5.80 -11.79
N ALA A 375 2.97 4.60 -11.68
CA ALA A 375 2.94 3.81 -10.45
C ALA A 375 4.36 3.42 -9.99
N SER A 376 5.30 3.23 -10.94
CA SER A 376 6.72 2.97 -10.67
C SER A 376 7.54 4.25 -10.41
N ARG A 377 6.92 5.44 -10.44
CA ARG A 377 7.53 6.75 -10.14
C ARG A 377 8.64 7.16 -11.12
N VAL A 378 8.58 6.71 -12.37
CA VAL A 378 9.61 6.99 -13.39
C VAL A 378 9.11 7.93 -14.52
N ARG A 379 7.79 7.99 -14.74
CA ARG A 379 7.17 8.91 -15.71
C ARG A 379 5.78 9.31 -15.22
N PHE A 380 5.50 10.62 -15.17
CA PHE A 380 4.19 11.17 -14.79
C PHE A 380 3.48 11.70 -16.02
N SER A 381 2.29 11.18 -16.32
CA SER A 381 1.50 11.52 -17.51
C SER A 381 0.23 12.31 -17.21
N HIS A 382 -0.29 12.18 -15.98
CA HIS A 382 -1.53 12.83 -15.53
C HIS A 382 -1.46 13.14 -14.03
N THR A 383 -2.48 13.83 -13.51
CA THR A 383 -2.61 14.10 -12.06
C THR A 383 -2.61 12.81 -11.27
N GLU A 384 -1.74 12.69 -10.27
CA GLU A 384 -1.77 11.58 -9.30
C GLU A 384 -2.75 11.91 -8.16
N TYR A 385 -3.64 10.96 -7.85
CA TYR A 385 -4.54 11.07 -6.72
C TYR A 385 -4.11 10.12 -5.60
N ILE A 386 -3.75 10.70 -4.45
CA ILE A 386 -3.42 9.97 -3.23
C ILE A 386 -4.69 9.96 -2.39
N ALA A 387 -5.57 8.97 -2.63
CA ALA A 387 -6.91 8.94 -2.05
C ALA A 387 -7.07 7.80 -1.04
N CYS A 388 -7.55 8.17 0.16
CA CYS A 388 -7.79 7.27 1.27
C CYS A 388 -8.86 6.22 0.93
N PRO A 389 -8.68 4.93 1.30
CA PRO A 389 -9.65 3.86 1.02
C PRO A 389 -10.91 3.90 1.90
N SER A 390 -11.08 4.93 2.71
CA SER A 390 -12.09 5.02 3.77
C SER A 390 -11.85 4.05 4.95
N CYS A 391 -12.36 4.41 6.10
CA CYS A 391 -12.40 3.58 7.31
C CYS A 391 -13.46 4.18 8.27
N GLY A 392 -13.67 3.59 9.43
CA GLY A 392 -14.62 4.09 10.43
C GLY A 392 -14.34 5.52 10.96
N ARG A 393 -13.24 6.16 10.54
CA ARG A 393 -12.90 7.56 10.85
C ARG A 393 -13.28 8.56 9.77
N THR A 394 -13.73 8.07 8.61
CA THR A 394 -14.02 8.91 7.43
C THR A 394 -15.20 9.83 7.71
N LEU A 395 -15.06 11.12 7.33
CA LEU A 395 -16.01 12.19 7.67
C LEU A 395 -16.91 12.61 6.52
N TYR A 396 -16.68 12.10 5.29
CA TYR A 396 -17.43 12.41 4.07
C TYR A 396 -17.30 11.28 3.06
N ASP A 397 -18.10 11.31 2.00
CA ASP A 397 -18.00 10.35 0.88
C ASP A 397 -16.75 10.64 0.03
N ILE A 398 -15.69 9.85 0.25
CA ILE A 398 -14.41 10.02 -0.45
C ILE A 398 -14.53 9.61 -1.91
N GLU A 399 -15.26 8.54 -2.23
CA GLU A 399 -15.41 8.05 -3.60
C GLU A 399 -16.07 9.10 -4.50
N GLN A 400 -17.18 9.65 -4.04
CA GLN A 400 -17.85 10.74 -4.74
C GLN A 400 -16.98 11.99 -4.87
N THR A 401 -16.29 12.38 -3.79
CA THR A 401 -15.41 13.56 -3.77
C THR A 401 -14.21 13.37 -4.72
N LEU A 402 -13.60 12.19 -4.72
CA LEU A 402 -12.52 11.84 -5.64
C LEU A 402 -12.99 11.96 -7.10
N ALA A 403 -14.18 11.44 -7.43
CA ALA A 403 -14.74 11.54 -8.77
C ALA A 403 -14.94 13.01 -9.21
N GLN A 404 -15.45 13.87 -8.31
CA GLN A 404 -15.63 15.29 -8.57
C GLN A 404 -14.30 16.02 -8.78
N ILE A 405 -13.30 15.76 -7.96
CA ILE A 405 -11.96 16.34 -8.08
C ILE A 405 -11.31 15.87 -9.39
N LYS A 406 -11.34 14.56 -9.71
CA LYS A 406 -10.82 14.00 -10.97
C LYS A 406 -11.44 14.67 -12.20
N ALA A 407 -12.74 14.85 -12.23
CA ALA A 407 -13.44 15.48 -13.35
C ALA A 407 -12.94 16.90 -13.67
N ARG A 408 -12.44 17.62 -12.65
CA ARG A 408 -11.99 19.01 -12.77
C ARG A 408 -10.46 19.14 -12.94
N THR A 409 -9.66 18.16 -12.52
CA THR A 409 -8.19 18.30 -12.38
C THR A 409 -7.39 17.27 -13.17
N SER A 410 -7.98 16.24 -13.77
CA SER A 410 -7.28 15.15 -14.45
C SER A 410 -6.35 15.58 -15.59
N HIS A 411 -6.57 16.75 -16.16
CA HIS A 411 -5.73 17.33 -17.23
C HIS A 411 -4.43 17.99 -16.71
N LEU A 412 -4.31 18.18 -15.39
CA LEU A 412 -3.14 18.82 -14.78
C LEU A 412 -2.01 17.78 -14.68
N ARG A 413 -0.98 17.94 -15.51
CA ARG A 413 0.17 17.03 -15.52
C ARG A 413 1.13 17.34 -14.37
N ASN A 414 1.80 16.31 -13.86
CA ASN A 414 2.81 16.42 -12.80
C ASN A 414 2.29 16.98 -11.47
N LEU A 415 0.97 16.93 -11.24
CA LEU A 415 0.35 17.37 -10.00
C LEU A 415 -0.10 16.17 -9.17
N LYS A 416 0.05 16.27 -7.85
CA LYS A 416 -0.40 15.25 -6.88
C LYS A 416 -1.41 15.86 -5.93
N ILE A 417 -2.60 15.29 -5.86
CA ILE A 417 -3.68 15.75 -4.99
C ILE A 417 -4.00 14.67 -3.96
N GLY A 418 -3.83 14.99 -2.68
CA GLY A 418 -4.21 14.16 -1.55
C GLY A 418 -5.69 14.34 -1.20
N ILE A 419 -6.44 13.23 -1.04
CA ILE A 419 -7.86 13.23 -0.66
C ILE A 419 -8.04 12.32 0.54
N MET A 420 -8.16 12.92 1.72
CA MET A 420 -8.08 12.22 3.00
C MET A 420 -9.36 12.36 3.81
N GLY A 421 -9.92 11.22 4.24
CA GLY A 421 -11.17 11.16 4.99
C GLY A 421 -11.10 11.76 6.39
N CYS A 422 -9.93 11.86 7.01
CA CYS A 422 -9.74 12.41 8.35
C CYS A 422 -8.31 12.90 8.61
N ILE A 423 -8.14 13.65 9.70
CA ILE A 423 -6.84 14.23 10.10
C ILE A 423 -5.90 13.25 10.83
N VAL A 424 -6.34 12.03 11.17
CA VAL A 424 -5.56 11.11 12.04
C VAL A 424 -4.25 10.68 11.37
N ASN A 425 -4.35 10.16 10.15
CA ASN A 425 -3.17 9.80 9.35
C ASN A 425 -3.06 10.65 8.07
N GLY A 426 -4.17 11.27 7.66
CA GLY A 426 -4.28 11.92 6.36
C GLY A 426 -3.14 12.87 6.02
N PRO A 427 -2.80 13.86 6.85
CA PRO A 427 -1.71 14.80 6.56
C PRO A 427 -0.34 14.12 6.39
N GLY A 428 -0.10 13.00 7.09
CA GLY A 428 1.12 12.21 6.93
C GLY A 428 1.12 11.38 5.65
N GLU A 429 0.02 10.67 5.40
CA GLU A 429 -0.11 9.77 4.25
C GLU A 429 -0.15 10.49 2.89
N MET A 430 -0.51 11.76 2.88
CA MET A 430 -0.39 12.64 1.71
C MET A 430 0.89 13.51 1.70
N ALA A 431 1.93 13.14 2.45
CA ALA A 431 3.15 13.93 2.58
C ALA A 431 3.83 14.27 1.24
N ASP A 432 3.63 13.43 0.21
CA ASP A 432 4.11 13.60 -1.16
C ASP A 432 3.15 14.43 -2.06
N ALA A 433 1.97 14.82 -1.55
CA ALA A 433 1.00 15.59 -2.33
C ALA A 433 1.38 17.07 -2.42
N ASP A 434 1.13 17.67 -3.58
CA ASP A 434 1.29 19.11 -3.78
C ASP A 434 0.14 19.88 -3.12
N TYR A 435 -1.07 19.30 -3.19
CA TYR A 435 -2.29 19.83 -2.58
C TYR A 435 -3.04 18.76 -1.81
N GLY A 436 -3.68 19.13 -0.70
CA GLY A 436 -4.44 18.21 0.13
C GLY A 436 -5.87 18.70 0.41
N TYR A 437 -6.83 17.79 0.27
CA TYR A 437 -8.23 17.93 0.66
C TYR A 437 -8.52 16.97 1.80
N VAL A 438 -8.64 17.49 3.03
CA VAL A 438 -8.66 16.68 4.25
C VAL A 438 -9.91 16.93 5.08
N GLY A 439 -10.67 15.88 5.43
CA GLY A 439 -11.78 15.96 6.37
C GLY A 439 -11.32 16.36 7.76
N ALA A 440 -11.84 17.48 8.28
CA ALA A 440 -11.50 18.02 9.59
C ALA A 440 -12.57 17.76 10.65
N ALA A 441 -13.83 17.87 10.25
CA ALA A 441 -15.03 17.56 11.03
C ALA A 441 -16.18 17.20 10.07
N ALA A 442 -17.31 16.76 10.59
CA ALA A 442 -18.50 16.50 9.76
C ALA A 442 -18.87 17.74 8.93
N GLY A 443 -18.89 17.58 7.59
CA GLY A 443 -19.17 18.65 6.64
C GLY A 443 -18.13 19.78 6.59
N ARG A 444 -16.92 19.56 7.12
CA ARG A 444 -15.83 20.56 7.16
C ARG A 444 -14.53 20.01 6.62
N ILE A 445 -13.89 20.78 5.76
CA ILE A 445 -12.64 20.43 5.07
C ILE A 445 -11.53 21.41 5.44
N THR A 446 -10.32 20.91 5.44
CA THR A 446 -9.08 21.70 5.54
C THR A 446 -8.27 21.48 4.26
N LEU A 447 -7.80 22.55 3.64
CA LEU A 447 -6.93 22.51 2.48
C LEU A 447 -5.46 22.71 2.87
N TYR A 448 -4.62 21.96 2.17
CA TYR A 448 -3.16 21.97 2.35
C TYR A 448 -2.46 22.31 1.05
N LYS A 449 -1.27 22.92 1.17
CA LYS A 449 -0.25 22.97 0.12
C LYS A 449 1.00 22.27 0.66
N GLY A 450 1.35 21.14 0.06
CA GLY A 450 2.32 20.23 0.65
C GLY A 450 1.89 19.83 2.08
N ARG A 451 2.74 20.09 3.06
CA ARG A 451 2.45 19.81 4.48
C ARG A 451 1.83 20.99 5.24
N GLU A 452 1.70 22.16 4.62
CA GLU A 452 1.20 23.37 5.28
C GLU A 452 -0.31 23.52 5.12
N VAL A 453 -0.97 23.83 6.23
CA VAL A 453 -2.39 24.17 6.22
C VAL A 453 -2.57 25.56 5.63
N VAL A 454 -3.33 25.65 4.54
CA VAL A 454 -3.63 26.94 3.87
C VAL A 454 -4.97 27.50 4.30
N GLU A 455 -5.99 26.65 4.35
CA GLU A 455 -7.34 27.10 4.70
C GLU A 455 -8.04 26.04 5.56
N ARG A 456 -8.77 26.49 6.60
CA ARG A 456 -9.44 25.62 7.56
C ARG A 456 -10.95 25.86 7.58
N ASN A 457 -11.67 24.83 8.02
CA ASN A 457 -13.10 24.93 8.33
C ASN A 457 -13.98 25.34 7.14
N ILE A 458 -13.61 24.94 5.92
CA ILE A 458 -14.35 25.21 4.69
C ILE A 458 -15.59 24.30 4.67
N PRO A 459 -16.80 24.83 4.34
CA PRO A 459 -17.94 23.96 4.06
C PRO A 459 -17.61 22.97 2.94
N GLN A 460 -17.99 21.70 3.11
CA GLN A 460 -17.67 20.64 2.14
C GLN A 460 -18.15 20.97 0.71
N GLU A 461 -19.32 21.59 0.59
CA GLU A 461 -19.94 22.02 -0.68
C GLU A 461 -19.14 23.08 -1.44
N GLU A 462 -18.31 23.86 -0.73
CA GLU A 462 -17.48 24.93 -1.30
C GLU A 462 -16.02 24.49 -1.53
N ALA A 463 -15.59 23.42 -0.86
CA ALA A 463 -14.18 23.03 -0.72
C ALA A 463 -13.51 22.67 -2.06
N LEU A 464 -14.25 22.15 -3.04
CA LEU A 464 -13.71 21.86 -4.39
C LEU A 464 -13.32 23.15 -5.13
N GLU A 465 -14.16 24.18 -5.08
CA GLU A 465 -13.87 25.46 -5.75
C GLU A 465 -12.69 26.18 -5.03
N HIS A 466 -12.60 26.09 -3.71
CA HIS A 466 -11.45 26.59 -2.94
C HIS A 466 -10.16 25.84 -3.31
N LEU A 467 -10.19 24.51 -3.51
CA LEU A 467 -9.04 23.74 -3.98
C LEU A 467 -8.59 24.19 -5.37
N ILE A 468 -9.53 24.38 -6.31
CA ILE A 468 -9.23 24.87 -7.66
C ILE A 468 -8.63 26.29 -7.60
N ALA A 469 -9.20 27.18 -6.78
CA ALA A 469 -8.68 28.52 -6.59
C ALA A 469 -7.26 28.50 -6.01
N LEU A 470 -6.97 27.59 -5.06
CA LEU A 470 -5.65 27.41 -4.48
C LEU A 470 -4.63 26.95 -5.53
N ILE A 471 -4.98 25.96 -6.38
CA ILE A 471 -4.12 25.48 -7.48
C ILE A 471 -3.83 26.62 -8.47
N LYS A 472 -4.85 27.41 -8.86
CA LYS A 472 -4.72 28.57 -9.75
C LYS A 472 -3.81 29.66 -9.15
N ALA A 473 -4.00 29.97 -7.88
CA ALA A 473 -3.22 31.00 -7.19
C ALA A 473 -1.72 30.65 -7.08
N ASN A 474 -1.37 29.38 -7.17
CA ASN A 474 0.02 28.91 -7.17
C ASN A 474 0.61 28.72 -8.57
N GLY A 475 -0.15 28.97 -9.63
CA GLY A 475 0.35 28.87 -11.01
C GLY A 475 0.40 27.44 -11.57
N ASP A 476 -0.16 26.46 -10.85
CA ASP A 476 -0.15 25.03 -11.24
C ASP A 476 -1.37 24.63 -12.06
N TRP A 477 -2.26 25.59 -12.38
CA TRP A 477 -3.43 25.37 -13.20
C TRP A 477 -3.11 25.59 -14.67
N ILE A 478 -3.49 24.62 -15.50
CA ILE A 478 -3.45 24.70 -16.97
C ILE A 478 -4.90 24.67 -17.46
N GLU A 479 -5.29 25.59 -18.31
CA GLU A 479 -6.61 25.55 -18.93
C GLU A 479 -6.70 24.37 -19.91
N LYS A 480 -7.91 23.76 -20.05
CA LYS A 480 -8.16 22.60 -20.92
C LYS A 480 -8.06 22.97 -22.39
#